data_83e3f2d704c42bd376e7cf2a21a4ef9a
#
_entry.id   83e3f2d704c42bd376e7cf2a21a4ef9a
#
_cell.length_a   1.000
_cell.length_b   1.000
_cell.length_c   1.000
_cell.angle_alpha   90.00
_cell.angle_beta   90.00
_cell.angle_gamma   90.00
#
_symmetry.space_group_name_H-M   'P 1'
#
loop_
_entity.id
_entity.type
_entity.pdbx_description
1 polymer ?
#
loop_
_entity_poly.entity_id
_entity_poly.type
_entity_poly.pdbx_seq_one_letter_code
_entity_poly.pdbx_strand_id
1 'polypeptide(L)'
;PQEIRNSAPLLLWLSGGPGKSSMWAQFLENGPVGLNATGGLFKRSETLQEYASVIYLDQPAGAGLSIIQNYTDPQYYAHTLEDMSEMIEKFMKQFLIFFPEYIGRSFYIAGESYGGEAALGFGERLRCTPSENKTNLTLSGLILGSGFLAPIVNLSDSTEFLYQTSLLDDSGRAAFTQTFAQIRRLSKVNTTLALYLLSRTVLRSGGEKTLFQNLTGFTAQGSALYSIMPPEAKAYITYTNTSEFKESLHVPLNSRIDSLRPMVAFMLSKDFFTDITAEFINALERQNILLYTGQVDTLFPSMNFRKYFSTLRWTKKESFIGAGRNTWSTCRDPRRVAGYIESITNFSYAVVLRAGHHTTLDEPSSVYHLTSSFIKGGNFENNLKCIQP
;
A
#
# COMPACT_ATOMS: atom_id res chain seq x y z
N PRO A 1 -27.46 1.17 9.30
CA PRO A 1 -28.42 0.22 9.83
C PRO A 1 -27.72 -1.02 10.37
N GLN A 2 -28.26 -1.62 11.43
CA GLN A 2 -27.65 -2.77 12.11
C GLN A 2 -27.56 -4.02 11.21
N GLU A 3 -28.47 -4.15 10.26
CA GLU A 3 -28.50 -5.24 9.26
C GLU A 3 -27.29 -5.21 8.32
N ILE A 4 -26.80 -4.03 7.92
CA ILE A 4 -25.58 -3.90 7.10
C ILE A 4 -24.35 -4.32 7.90
N ARG A 5 -24.30 -4.05 9.20
CA ARG A 5 -23.17 -4.44 10.06
C ARG A 5 -23.02 -5.95 10.18
N ASN A 6 -24.14 -6.70 10.13
CA ASN A 6 -24.13 -8.16 10.31
C ASN A 6 -23.71 -8.94 9.06
N SER A 7 -23.70 -8.32 7.86
CA SER A 7 -23.37 -8.97 6.58
C SER A 7 -22.15 -8.34 5.87
N ALA A 8 -21.68 -7.19 6.33
CA ALA A 8 -20.55 -6.51 5.70
C ALA A 8 -19.28 -7.37 5.77
N PRO A 9 -18.48 -7.42 4.71
CA PRO A 9 -17.20 -8.13 4.71
C PRO A 9 -16.24 -7.51 5.74
N LEU A 10 -15.30 -8.31 6.21
CA LEU A 10 -14.17 -7.85 6.99
C LEU A 10 -13.02 -7.47 6.05
N LEU A 11 -12.41 -6.31 6.26
CA LEU A 11 -11.26 -5.84 5.52
C LEU A 11 -10.10 -5.55 6.47
N LEU A 12 -8.96 -6.16 6.22
CA LEU A 12 -7.71 -5.87 6.91
C LEU A 12 -6.89 -4.90 6.06
N TRP A 13 -6.60 -3.71 6.61
CA TRP A 13 -5.73 -2.72 5.98
C TRP A 13 -4.33 -2.77 6.56
N LEU A 14 -3.32 -2.84 5.68
CA LEU A 14 -1.90 -2.90 5.99
C LEU A 14 -1.17 -1.74 5.32
N SER A 15 -0.67 -0.80 6.11
CA SER A 15 0.19 0.28 5.59
C SER A 15 1.61 -0.20 5.34
N GLY A 16 2.32 0.54 4.51
CA GLY A 16 3.67 0.19 4.06
C GLY A 16 4.79 0.73 4.94
N GLY A 17 5.82 1.15 4.29
CA GLY A 17 7.03 1.65 4.90
C GLY A 17 8.24 0.77 4.59
N PRO A 18 8.45 -0.39 5.23
CA PRO A 18 7.75 -1.00 6.37
C PRO A 18 7.89 -0.21 7.67
N GLY A 19 6.95 -0.41 8.59
CA GLY A 19 7.00 0.20 9.91
C GLY A 19 6.23 1.52 10.05
N LYS A 20 5.42 1.88 9.05
CA LYS A 20 4.48 3.01 9.13
C LYS A 20 3.15 2.55 9.75
N SER A 21 2.55 3.42 10.56
CA SER A 21 1.26 3.11 11.19
C SER A 21 0.11 3.15 10.17
N SER A 22 -0.82 2.21 10.28
CA SER A 22 -2.06 2.18 9.49
C SER A 22 -3.06 3.27 9.89
N MET A 23 -2.81 3.99 10.99
CA MET A 23 -3.53 5.22 11.35
C MET A 23 -3.37 6.32 10.29
N TRP A 24 -2.29 6.30 9.51
CA TRP A 24 -2.13 7.18 8.36
C TRP A 24 -3.28 7.02 7.38
N ALA A 25 -3.56 5.80 6.94
CA ALA A 25 -4.66 5.53 6.01
C ALA A 25 -6.02 5.85 6.64
N GLN A 26 -6.20 5.54 7.94
CA GLN A 26 -7.43 5.85 8.63
C GLN A 26 -7.75 7.35 8.65
N PHE A 27 -6.78 8.21 8.94
CA PHE A 27 -7.02 9.64 9.07
C PHE A 27 -6.89 10.42 7.76
N LEU A 28 -5.96 10.02 6.88
CA LEU A 28 -5.65 10.79 5.70
C LEU A 28 -6.22 10.21 4.40
N GLU A 29 -6.56 8.91 4.36
CA GLU A 29 -6.92 8.26 3.11
C GLU A 29 -8.38 7.78 3.08
N ASN A 30 -8.73 6.75 3.85
CA ASN A 30 -9.94 5.99 3.61
C ASN A 30 -10.79 5.68 4.85
N GLY A 31 -10.36 6.10 6.04
CA GLY A 31 -11.14 5.93 7.27
C GLY A 31 -12.29 6.92 7.41
N PRO A 32 -13.23 6.68 8.36
CA PRO A 32 -14.46 7.46 8.49
C PRO A 32 -14.24 8.85 9.07
N VAL A 33 -13.12 9.07 9.76
CA VAL A 33 -12.71 10.35 10.33
C VAL A 33 -11.48 10.83 9.60
N GLY A 34 -11.60 11.97 8.95
CA GLY A 34 -10.47 12.66 8.31
C GLY A 34 -9.89 13.74 9.18
N LEU A 35 -8.67 14.17 8.86
CA LEU A 35 -7.98 15.28 9.47
C LEU A 35 -7.65 16.31 8.40
N ASN A 36 -8.00 17.57 8.63
CA ASN A 36 -7.72 18.66 7.70
C ASN A 36 -6.34 19.30 7.96
N ALA A 37 -5.94 20.21 7.09
CA ALA A 37 -4.66 20.91 7.16
C ALA A 37 -4.42 21.70 8.47
N THR A 38 -5.48 22.08 9.17
CA THR A 38 -5.40 22.82 10.47
C THR A 38 -5.44 21.91 11.68
N GLY A 39 -5.53 20.57 11.49
CA GLY A 39 -5.63 19.59 12.57
C GLY A 39 -7.06 19.34 13.05
N GLY A 40 -8.07 19.91 12.39
CA GLY A 40 -9.47 19.68 12.72
C GLY A 40 -9.95 18.32 12.17
N LEU A 41 -10.68 17.57 13.00
CA LEU A 41 -11.33 16.33 12.59
C LEU A 41 -12.60 16.61 11.80
N PHE A 42 -12.87 15.79 10.78
CA PHE A 42 -14.11 15.84 10.01
C PHE A 42 -14.60 14.44 9.65
N LYS A 43 -15.90 14.29 9.45
CA LYS A 43 -16.51 13.05 8.96
C LYS A 43 -16.27 12.93 7.45
N ARG A 44 -15.64 11.82 7.01
CA ARG A 44 -15.44 11.53 5.60
C ARG A 44 -16.70 10.87 5.03
N SER A 45 -17.15 11.33 3.87
CA SER A 45 -18.33 10.78 3.18
C SER A 45 -18.02 9.53 2.36
N GLU A 46 -16.82 9.45 1.79
CA GLU A 46 -16.36 8.32 0.97
C GLU A 46 -15.33 7.54 1.77
N THR A 47 -15.76 6.48 2.44
CA THR A 47 -14.94 5.69 3.36
C THR A 47 -15.18 4.20 3.18
N LEU A 48 -14.14 3.38 3.45
CA LEU A 48 -14.24 1.92 3.39
C LEU A 48 -15.34 1.37 4.32
N GLN A 49 -15.62 2.05 5.43
CA GLN A 49 -16.64 1.64 6.40
C GLN A 49 -18.08 1.74 5.90
N GLU A 50 -18.31 2.30 4.72
CA GLU A 50 -19.66 2.26 4.10
C GLU A 50 -20.02 0.86 3.58
N TYR A 51 -19.02 0.02 3.30
CA TYR A 51 -19.24 -1.30 2.71
C TYR A 51 -18.43 -2.45 3.33
N ALA A 52 -17.58 -2.16 4.31
CA ALA A 52 -16.79 -3.16 5.04
C ALA A 52 -16.59 -2.78 6.51
N SER A 53 -16.38 -3.77 7.37
CA SER A 53 -15.76 -3.57 8.68
C SER A 53 -14.25 -3.56 8.49
N VAL A 54 -13.55 -2.51 8.94
CA VAL A 54 -12.13 -2.34 8.64
C VAL A 54 -11.27 -2.44 9.90
N ILE A 55 -10.23 -3.27 9.83
CA ILE A 55 -9.15 -3.34 10.80
C ILE A 55 -7.95 -2.59 10.20
N TYR A 56 -7.47 -1.53 10.85
CA TYR A 56 -6.21 -0.87 10.54
C TYR A 56 -5.12 -1.46 11.43
N LEU A 57 -4.31 -2.35 10.88
CA LEU A 57 -3.27 -3.05 11.65
C LEU A 57 -1.90 -2.41 11.44
N ASP A 58 -1.26 -2.04 12.55
CA ASP A 58 0.14 -1.66 12.55
C ASP A 58 1.01 -2.92 12.49
N GLN A 59 1.77 -3.09 11.41
CA GLN A 59 2.60 -4.26 11.14
C GLN A 59 3.91 -3.87 10.43
N PRO A 60 4.96 -4.70 10.62
CA PRO A 60 5.10 -5.78 11.58
C PRO A 60 5.25 -5.30 13.03
N ALA A 61 5.49 -6.21 13.97
CA ALA A 61 5.78 -5.84 15.34
C ALA A 61 6.93 -4.82 15.43
N GLY A 62 6.76 -3.79 16.25
CA GLY A 62 7.62 -2.61 16.31
C GLY A 62 7.13 -1.42 15.50
N ALA A 63 6.16 -1.58 14.59
CA ALA A 63 5.52 -0.49 13.85
C ALA A 63 4.40 0.16 14.67
N GLY A 64 4.24 1.48 14.56
CA GLY A 64 3.13 2.22 15.13
C GLY A 64 2.82 1.86 16.58
N LEU A 65 1.62 1.32 16.81
CA LEU A 65 1.12 0.85 18.12
C LEU A 65 1.42 -0.63 18.39
N SER A 66 1.99 -1.37 17.45
CA SER A 66 2.42 -2.77 17.66
C SER A 66 3.74 -2.81 18.42
N ILE A 67 3.63 -2.80 19.75
CA ILE A 67 4.76 -2.67 20.68
C ILE A 67 5.54 -3.98 20.74
N ILE A 68 6.86 -3.89 20.89
CA ILE A 68 7.75 -5.02 21.22
C ILE A 68 8.41 -4.81 22.58
N GLN A 69 8.83 -5.90 23.22
CA GLN A 69 9.39 -5.83 24.57
C GLN A 69 10.72 -5.07 24.66
N ASN A 70 11.56 -5.24 23.63
CA ASN A 70 12.87 -4.59 23.58
C ASN A 70 13.18 -4.14 22.15
N TYR A 71 13.17 -2.83 21.92
CA TYR A 71 13.45 -2.22 20.62
C TYR A 71 14.92 -2.29 20.17
N THR A 72 15.82 -2.72 21.03
CA THR A 72 17.24 -2.91 20.69
C THR A 72 17.58 -4.37 20.36
N ASP A 73 16.67 -5.30 20.61
CA ASP A 73 16.91 -6.71 20.40
C ASP A 73 16.29 -7.20 19.07
N PRO A 74 17.12 -7.64 18.10
CA PRO A 74 16.68 -8.08 16.79
C PRO A 74 15.64 -9.21 16.81
N GLN A 75 15.66 -10.08 17.81
CA GLN A 75 14.77 -11.25 17.87
C GLN A 75 13.27 -10.90 17.92
N TYR A 76 12.92 -9.67 18.32
CA TYR A 76 11.53 -9.24 18.40
C TYR A 76 10.97 -8.70 17.08
N TYR A 77 11.81 -8.57 16.05
CA TYR A 77 11.41 -8.03 14.74
C TYR A 77 11.15 -9.15 13.73
N ALA A 78 10.33 -8.85 12.72
CA ALA A 78 10.26 -9.65 11.51
C ALA A 78 11.52 -9.43 10.66
N HIS A 79 12.01 -10.48 10.02
CA HIS A 79 13.15 -10.47 9.11
C HIS A 79 12.76 -10.85 7.68
N THR A 80 11.59 -11.46 7.52
CA THR A 80 11.08 -12.00 6.26
C THR A 80 9.59 -11.73 6.09
N LEU A 81 9.10 -11.83 4.86
CA LEU A 81 7.68 -11.83 4.54
C LEU A 81 6.91 -12.93 5.29
N GLU A 82 7.54 -14.10 5.47
CA GLU A 82 6.94 -15.20 6.23
C GLU A 82 6.75 -14.85 7.70
N ASP A 83 7.76 -14.23 8.35
CA ASP A 83 7.64 -13.78 9.75
C ASP A 83 6.49 -12.76 9.90
N MET A 84 6.38 -11.81 8.97
CA MET A 84 5.28 -10.84 8.98
C MET A 84 3.93 -11.52 8.81
N SER A 85 3.83 -12.44 7.87
CA SER A 85 2.59 -13.18 7.59
C SER A 85 2.15 -14.01 8.80
N GLU A 86 3.11 -14.60 9.52
CA GLU A 86 2.85 -15.33 10.77
C GLU A 86 2.36 -14.40 11.90
N MET A 87 2.98 -13.22 12.03
CA MET A 87 2.54 -12.22 13.01
C MET A 87 1.11 -11.75 12.75
N ILE A 88 0.78 -11.49 11.49
CA ILE A 88 -0.59 -11.10 11.06
C ILE A 88 -1.57 -12.25 11.34
N GLU A 89 -1.20 -13.50 11.03
CA GLU A 89 -2.05 -14.66 11.31
C GLU A 89 -2.34 -14.81 12.80
N LYS A 90 -1.31 -14.69 13.65
CA LYS A 90 -1.46 -14.74 15.12
C LYS A 90 -2.41 -13.65 15.62
N PHE A 91 -2.27 -12.43 15.12
CA PHE A 91 -3.18 -11.34 15.42
C PHE A 91 -4.62 -11.68 15.01
N MET A 92 -4.84 -12.14 13.77
CA MET A 92 -6.17 -12.45 13.28
C MET A 92 -6.82 -13.61 14.02
N LYS A 93 -6.06 -14.63 14.44
CA LYS A 93 -6.57 -15.72 15.28
C LYS A 93 -7.07 -15.19 16.64
N GLN A 94 -6.31 -14.31 17.28
CA GLN A 94 -6.73 -13.67 18.54
C GLN A 94 -7.93 -12.73 18.32
N PHE A 95 -7.93 -11.94 17.26
CA PHE A 95 -9.05 -11.06 16.91
C PHE A 95 -10.37 -11.85 16.81
N LEU A 96 -10.37 -13.00 16.14
CA LEU A 96 -11.58 -13.82 15.97
C LEU A 96 -12.04 -14.50 17.29
N ILE A 97 -11.17 -14.65 18.29
CA ILE A 97 -11.58 -15.09 19.63
C ILE A 97 -12.38 -13.98 20.33
N PHE A 98 -11.94 -12.73 20.21
CA PHE A 98 -12.64 -11.58 20.83
C PHE A 98 -13.88 -11.13 20.05
N PHE A 99 -13.86 -11.32 18.72
CA PHE A 99 -14.92 -10.88 17.80
C PHE A 99 -15.40 -12.03 16.91
N PRO A 100 -16.04 -13.07 17.50
CA PRO A 100 -16.45 -14.28 16.79
C PRO A 100 -17.53 -14.02 15.73
N GLU A 101 -18.21 -12.89 15.75
CA GLU A 101 -19.19 -12.47 14.76
C GLU A 101 -18.60 -12.25 13.36
N TYR A 102 -17.27 -12.19 13.23
CA TYR A 102 -16.58 -12.09 11.94
C TYR A 102 -16.18 -13.44 11.34
N ILE A 103 -16.37 -14.54 12.08
CA ILE A 103 -16.08 -15.89 11.56
C ILE A 103 -17.01 -16.19 10.38
N GLY A 104 -16.43 -16.68 9.29
CA GLY A 104 -17.16 -17.07 8.07
C GLY A 104 -17.61 -15.93 7.17
N ARG A 105 -17.29 -14.66 7.51
CA ARG A 105 -17.55 -13.53 6.60
C ARG A 105 -16.57 -13.52 5.45
N SER A 106 -16.99 -12.90 4.35
CA SER A 106 -16.06 -12.53 3.27
C SER A 106 -14.95 -11.67 3.83
N PHE A 107 -13.70 -12.06 3.54
CA PHE A 107 -12.51 -11.39 4.05
C PHE A 107 -11.70 -10.80 2.90
N TYR A 108 -11.32 -9.55 3.04
CA TYR A 108 -10.44 -8.85 2.10
C TYR A 108 -9.18 -8.39 2.81
N ILE A 109 -8.05 -8.42 2.11
CA ILE A 109 -6.80 -7.85 2.60
C ILE A 109 -6.43 -6.70 1.67
N ALA A 110 -6.25 -5.52 2.23
CA ALA A 110 -5.80 -4.34 1.50
C ALA A 110 -4.42 -3.92 2.00
N GLY A 111 -3.53 -3.55 1.08
CA GLY A 111 -2.21 -3.08 1.44
C GLY A 111 -1.73 -1.97 0.51
N GLU A 112 -1.05 -0.96 1.07
CA GLU A 112 -0.44 0.11 0.30
C GLU A 112 1.09 0.02 0.38
N SER A 113 1.78 0.24 -0.76
CA SER A 113 3.24 0.21 -0.82
C SER A 113 3.79 -1.15 -0.31
N TYR A 114 4.70 -1.16 0.66
CA TYR A 114 5.18 -2.39 1.31
C TYR A 114 4.05 -3.20 1.99
N GLY A 115 2.95 -2.56 2.37
CA GLY A 115 1.73 -3.25 2.84
C GLY A 115 1.10 -4.15 1.78
N GLY A 116 1.33 -3.89 0.49
CA GLY A 116 0.91 -4.76 -0.61
C GLY A 116 1.64 -6.11 -0.59
N GLU A 117 2.93 -6.11 -0.29
CA GLU A 117 3.72 -7.33 -0.09
C GLU A 117 3.22 -8.13 1.12
N ALA A 118 2.99 -7.45 2.25
CA ALA A 118 2.43 -8.08 3.46
C ALA A 118 1.03 -8.67 3.19
N ALA A 119 0.19 -7.98 2.41
CA ALA A 119 -1.13 -8.47 2.01
C ALA A 119 -1.04 -9.73 1.13
N LEU A 120 -0.10 -9.75 0.19
CA LEU A 120 0.18 -10.89 -0.66
C LEU A 120 0.66 -12.09 0.17
N GLY A 121 1.68 -11.91 1.01
CA GLY A 121 2.25 -12.97 1.83
C GLY A 121 1.23 -13.57 2.81
N PHE A 122 0.44 -12.73 3.48
CA PHE A 122 -0.60 -13.22 4.37
C PHE A 122 -1.74 -13.92 3.59
N GLY A 123 -2.11 -13.44 2.41
CA GLY A 123 -3.07 -14.10 1.52
C GLY A 123 -2.62 -15.51 1.10
N GLU A 124 -1.35 -15.68 0.75
CA GLU A 124 -0.76 -16.97 0.42
C GLU A 124 -0.70 -17.89 1.66
N ARG A 125 -0.33 -17.37 2.82
CA ARG A 125 -0.32 -18.13 4.06
C ARG A 125 -1.70 -18.66 4.43
N LEU A 126 -2.76 -17.84 4.36
CA LEU A 126 -4.15 -18.29 4.59
C LEU A 126 -4.56 -19.45 3.68
N ARG A 127 -4.06 -19.48 2.46
CA ARG A 127 -4.34 -20.53 1.49
C ARG A 127 -3.56 -21.82 1.77
N CYS A 128 -2.30 -21.70 2.15
CA CYS A 128 -1.39 -22.84 2.32
C CYS A 128 -1.48 -23.49 3.70
N THR A 129 -2.07 -22.84 4.70
CA THR A 129 -2.20 -23.40 6.05
C THR A 129 -3.11 -24.63 6.03
N PRO A 130 -2.68 -25.78 6.60
CA PRO A 130 -3.50 -26.98 6.73
C PRO A 130 -4.83 -26.73 7.44
N SER A 131 -5.85 -27.52 7.12
CA SER A 131 -7.23 -27.32 7.60
C SER A 131 -7.38 -27.30 9.11
N GLU A 132 -6.58 -28.10 9.82
CA GLU A 132 -6.54 -28.17 11.29
C GLU A 132 -6.02 -26.90 11.96
N ASN A 133 -5.20 -26.13 11.26
CA ASN A 133 -4.59 -24.89 11.74
C ASN A 133 -5.16 -23.63 11.08
N LYS A 134 -6.15 -23.79 10.20
CA LYS A 134 -6.72 -22.65 9.46
C LYS A 134 -7.33 -21.61 10.38
N THR A 135 -7.02 -20.36 10.09
CA THR A 135 -7.82 -19.22 10.52
C THR A 135 -9.19 -19.32 9.84
N ASN A 136 -10.28 -19.20 10.62
CA ASN A 136 -11.65 -19.29 10.08
C ASN A 136 -12.02 -18.04 9.27
N LEU A 137 -11.21 -17.72 8.26
CA LEU A 137 -11.37 -16.61 7.32
C LEU A 137 -11.40 -17.16 5.90
N THR A 138 -12.33 -16.67 5.10
CA THR A 138 -12.42 -17.00 3.68
C THR A 138 -11.97 -15.79 2.87
N LEU A 139 -10.74 -15.83 2.34
CA LEU A 139 -10.19 -14.76 1.54
C LEU A 139 -11.00 -14.60 0.23
N SER A 140 -11.61 -13.43 0.05
CA SER A 140 -12.44 -13.07 -1.10
C SER A 140 -11.69 -12.23 -2.13
N GLY A 141 -10.66 -11.51 -1.70
CA GLY A 141 -9.80 -10.75 -2.63
C GLY A 141 -8.72 -9.94 -1.96
N LEU A 142 -7.76 -9.49 -2.78
CA LEU A 142 -6.66 -8.60 -2.42
C LEU A 142 -6.84 -7.23 -3.08
N ILE A 143 -6.59 -6.17 -2.34
CA ILE A 143 -6.61 -4.77 -2.82
C ILE A 143 -5.21 -4.19 -2.59
N LEU A 144 -4.49 -3.88 -3.66
CA LEU A 144 -3.07 -3.53 -3.62
C LEU A 144 -2.89 -2.11 -4.19
N GLY A 145 -2.68 -1.14 -3.31
CA GLY A 145 -2.45 0.26 -3.68
C GLY A 145 -0.96 0.57 -3.84
N SER A 146 -0.48 0.93 -5.02
CA SER A 146 0.96 1.14 -5.32
C SER A 146 1.83 0.05 -4.70
N GLY A 147 1.33 -1.22 -4.76
CA GLY A 147 1.83 -2.34 -3.98
C GLY A 147 3.24 -2.76 -4.38
N PHE A 148 4.06 -3.09 -3.41
CA PHE A 148 5.37 -3.68 -3.60
C PHE A 148 5.19 -5.16 -3.95
N LEU A 149 5.36 -5.54 -5.22
CA LEU A 149 5.02 -6.87 -5.77
C LEU A 149 6.15 -7.50 -6.61
N ALA A 150 7.28 -6.83 -6.70
CA ALA A 150 8.43 -7.25 -7.49
C ALA A 150 9.70 -6.84 -6.76
N PRO A 151 10.88 -7.34 -7.13
CA PRO A 151 12.12 -6.81 -6.59
C PRO A 151 12.13 -5.29 -6.64
N ILE A 152 12.31 -4.65 -5.49
CA ILE A 152 12.09 -3.20 -5.31
C ILE A 152 12.80 -2.35 -6.35
N VAL A 153 13.99 -2.76 -6.76
CA VAL A 153 14.78 -2.02 -7.76
C VAL A 153 14.08 -1.93 -9.11
N ASN A 154 13.22 -2.92 -9.43
CA ASN A 154 12.46 -2.92 -10.67
C ASN A 154 11.29 -1.95 -10.64
N LEU A 155 10.64 -1.80 -9.48
CA LEU A 155 9.52 -0.87 -9.31
C LEU A 155 9.99 0.55 -9.03
N SER A 156 11.04 0.73 -8.22
CA SER A 156 11.49 2.03 -7.73
C SER A 156 12.44 2.78 -8.67
N ASP A 157 12.94 2.14 -9.75
CA ASP A 157 13.76 2.85 -10.73
C ASP A 157 12.92 3.86 -11.52
N SER A 158 12.78 5.04 -10.95
CA SER A 158 11.97 6.13 -11.51
C SER A 158 12.72 6.99 -12.53
N THR A 159 13.94 6.59 -12.93
CA THR A 159 14.81 7.36 -13.83
C THR A 159 14.09 7.85 -15.10
N GLU A 160 13.49 6.94 -15.85
CA GLU A 160 12.83 7.27 -17.11
C GLU A 160 11.54 8.09 -16.88
N PHE A 161 10.76 7.76 -15.85
CA PHE A 161 9.57 8.52 -15.50
C PHE A 161 9.92 9.98 -15.18
N LEU A 162 10.90 10.21 -14.32
CA LEU A 162 11.31 11.55 -13.91
C LEU A 162 11.89 12.36 -15.07
N TYR A 163 12.65 11.72 -15.97
CA TYR A 163 13.18 12.36 -17.17
C TYR A 163 12.05 12.73 -18.15
N GLN A 164 11.14 11.80 -18.44
CA GLN A 164 10.03 12.03 -19.38
C GLN A 164 9.01 13.07 -18.89
N THR A 165 8.92 13.24 -17.56
CA THR A 165 8.09 14.29 -16.95
C THR A 165 8.83 15.61 -16.71
N SER A 166 10.06 15.74 -17.25
CA SER A 166 10.91 16.94 -17.13
C SER A 166 11.30 17.31 -15.71
N LEU A 167 11.26 16.35 -14.77
CA LEU A 167 11.76 16.52 -13.41
C LEU A 167 13.28 16.30 -13.32
N LEU A 168 13.88 15.63 -14.29
CA LEU A 168 15.32 15.49 -14.46
C LEU A 168 15.73 16.01 -15.84
N ASP A 169 16.89 16.64 -15.89
CA ASP A 169 17.65 16.89 -17.11
C ASP A 169 18.53 15.68 -17.49
N ASP A 170 19.31 15.80 -18.55
CA ASP A 170 20.22 14.73 -19.00
C ASP A 170 21.25 14.34 -17.93
N SER A 171 21.75 15.31 -17.17
CA SER A 171 22.73 15.06 -16.11
C SER A 171 22.09 14.33 -14.92
N GLY A 172 20.89 14.72 -14.53
CA GLY A 172 20.09 14.07 -13.50
C GLY A 172 19.71 12.64 -13.89
N ARG A 173 19.29 12.42 -15.14
CA ARG A 173 19.03 11.09 -15.70
C ARG A 173 20.27 10.19 -15.62
N ALA A 174 21.45 10.70 -16.02
CA ALA A 174 22.71 9.97 -15.95
C ALA A 174 23.04 9.58 -14.50
N ALA A 175 22.91 10.52 -13.53
CA ALA A 175 23.16 10.27 -12.12
C ALA A 175 22.23 9.19 -11.55
N PHE A 176 20.94 9.25 -11.85
CA PHE A 176 19.96 8.21 -11.46
C PHE A 176 20.29 6.86 -12.04
N THR A 177 20.57 6.79 -13.36
CA THR A 177 20.95 5.55 -14.05
C THR A 177 22.16 4.90 -13.39
N GLN A 178 23.21 5.66 -13.10
CA GLN A 178 24.41 5.17 -12.44
C GLN A 178 24.11 4.65 -11.02
N THR A 179 23.31 5.40 -10.26
CA THR A 179 22.95 5.04 -8.89
C THR A 179 22.12 3.77 -8.85
N PHE A 180 21.09 3.64 -9.68
CA PHE A 180 20.29 2.41 -9.76
C PHE A 180 21.08 1.20 -10.26
N ALA A 181 22.05 1.38 -11.17
CA ALA A 181 22.98 0.32 -11.55
C ALA A 181 23.83 -0.15 -10.35
N GLN A 182 24.26 0.78 -9.48
CA GLN A 182 24.97 0.44 -8.26
C GLN A 182 24.08 -0.27 -7.25
N ILE A 183 22.82 0.18 -7.03
CA ILE A 183 21.85 -0.48 -6.16
C ILE A 183 21.61 -1.94 -6.62
N ARG A 184 21.41 -2.17 -7.94
CA ARG A 184 21.24 -3.52 -8.50
C ARG A 184 22.45 -4.44 -8.25
N ARG A 185 23.67 -3.91 -8.27
CA ARG A 185 24.86 -4.69 -7.94
C ARG A 185 24.93 -5.01 -6.45
N LEU A 186 24.70 -4.00 -5.61
CA LEU A 186 24.74 -4.14 -4.16
C LEU A 186 23.64 -5.07 -3.64
N SER A 187 22.45 -5.06 -4.21
CA SER A 187 21.34 -5.93 -3.78
C SER A 187 21.66 -7.43 -3.84
N LYS A 188 22.68 -7.82 -4.64
CA LYS A 188 23.12 -9.20 -4.77
C LYS A 188 24.20 -9.62 -3.76
N VAL A 189 24.87 -8.65 -3.12
CA VAL A 189 26.05 -8.92 -2.28
C VAL A 189 25.95 -8.30 -0.88
N ASN A 190 25.23 -7.19 -0.74
CA ASN A 190 25.04 -6.48 0.53
C ASN A 190 23.72 -5.70 0.51
N THR A 191 22.64 -6.35 0.91
CA THR A 191 21.28 -5.78 0.89
C THR A 191 21.13 -4.58 1.81
N THR A 192 21.84 -4.54 2.94
CA THR A 192 21.83 -3.40 3.87
C THR A 192 22.42 -2.14 3.19
N LEU A 193 23.55 -2.28 2.51
CA LEU A 193 24.13 -1.15 1.78
C LEU A 193 23.29 -0.76 0.57
N ALA A 194 22.68 -1.73 -0.12
CA ALA A 194 21.73 -1.47 -1.19
C ALA A 194 20.52 -0.67 -0.72
N LEU A 195 19.92 -1.06 0.42
CA LEU A 195 18.80 -0.34 1.04
C LEU A 195 19.21 1.06 1.48
N TYR A 196 20.40 1.21 2.09
CA TYR A 196 20.92 2.52 2.43
C TYR A 196 21.02 3.42 1.20
N LEU A 197 21.62 2.93 0.11
CA LEU A 197 21.77 3.71 -1.13
C LEU A 197 20.40 4.01 -1.77
N LEU A 198 19.47 3.05 -1.80
CA LEU A 198 18.11 3.26 -2.28
C LEU A 198 17.38 4.33 -1.45
N SER A 199 17.53 4.28 -0.12
CA SER A 199 16.94 5.28 0.77
C SER A 199 17.51 6.69 0.53
N ARG A 200 18.79 6.79 0.21
CA ARG A 200 19.45 8.05 -0.16
C ARG A 200 19.09 8.53 -1.58
N THR A 201 18.54 7.66 -2.40
CA THR A 201 18.15 7.99 -3.77
C THR A 201 16.71 8.47 -3.86
N VAL A 202 15.75 7.67 -3.40
CA VAL A 202 14.31 7.93 -3.56
C VAL A 202 13.47 7.73 -2.31
N LEU A 203 13.93 6.96 -1.30
CA LEU A 203 13.19 6.74 -0.06
C LEU A 203 13.79 7.63 1.03
N ARG A 204 13.05 8.59 1.54
CA ARG A 204 13.54 9.47 2.59
C ARG A 204 13.78 8.70 3.89
N SER A 205 15.03 8.65 4.35
CA SER A 205 15.39 8.19 5.70
C SER A 205 16.37 9.17 6.33
N GLY A 206 16.00 9.74 7.48
CA GLY A 206 16.84 10.69 8.21
C GLY A 206 16.76 12.14 7.71
N GLY A 207 17.65 13.01 8.22
CA GLY A 207 17.62 14.46 8.01
C GLY A 207 18.23 14.97 6.71
N GLU A 208 18.93 14.12 5.95
CA GLU A 208 19.61 14.54 4.72
C GLU A 208 18.73 14.40 3.49
N LYS A 209 18.92 15.29 2.50
CA LYS A 209 18.22 15.23 1.23
C LYS A 209 18.63 14.01 0.42
N THR A 210 17.66 13.40 -0.25
CA THR A 210 17.90 12.34 -1.22
C THR A 210 18.43 12.88 -2.54
N LEU A 211 18.93 12.00 -3.41
CA LEU A 211 19.34 12.37 -4.77
C LEU A 211 18.16 13.00 -5.53
N PHE A 212 16.97 12.42 -5.42
CA PHE A 212 15.73 12.99 -5.97
C PHE A 212 15.52 14.43 -5.52
N GLN A 213 15.59 14.68 -4.22
CA GLN A 213 15.36 16.03 -3.65
C GLN A 213 16.43 17.04 -4.08
N ASN A 214 17.69 16.60 -4.20
CA ASN A 214 18.78 17.47 -4.63
C ASN A 214 18.63 17.90 -6.10
N LEU A 215 18.20 16.99 -6.96
CA LEU A 215 18.10 17.25 -8.40
C LEU A 215 16.80 17.95 -8.80
N THR A 216 15.69 17.68 -8.10
CA THR A 216 14.38 18.26 -8.42
C THR A 216 14.03 19.51 -7.62
N GLY A 217 14.70 19.75 -6.49
CA GLY A 217 14.34 20.80 -5.54
C GLY A 217 13.10 20.47 -4.66
N PHE A 218 12.50 19.29 -4.84
CA PHE A 218 11.36 18.85 -4.04
C PHE A 218 11.75 18.57 -2.60
N THR A 219 10.86 18.82 -1.66
CA THR A 219 11.03 18.43 -0.25
C THR A 219 10.15 17.22 0.11
N ALA A 220 9.11 16.96 -0.68
CA ALA A 220 8.28 15.77 -0.60
C ALA A 220 8.72 14.73 -1.65
N GLN A 221 8.30 13.50 -1.44
CA GLN A 221 8.49 12.38 -2.35
C GLN A 221 7.17 11.64 -2.51
N GLY A 222 7.04 10.88 -3.59
CA GLY A 222 5.86 10.07 -3.86
C GLY A 222 4.92 10.67 -4.90
N SER A 223 4.99 11.97 -5.19
CA SER A 223 4.14 12.59 -6.21
C SER A 223 4.94 13.58 -7.05
N ALA A 224 4.70 13.59 -8.37
CA ALA A 224 5.22 14.62 -9.26
C ALA A 224 4.37 15.90 -9.24
N LEU A 225 3.24 15.92 -8.54
CA LEU A 225 2.35 17.09 -8.46
C LEU A 225 2.74 18.08 -7.36
N TYR A 226 3.41 17.59 -6.31
CA TYR A 226 3.65 18.38 -5.10
C TYR A 226 5.13 18.40 -4.74
N SER A 227 5.71 19.59 -4.67
CA SER A 227 7.10 19.76 -4.22
C SER A 227 7.26 19.75 -2.70
N ILE A 228 6.15 19.87 -1.96
CA ILE A 228 6.11 19.85 -0.49
C ILE A 228 5.10 18.82 0.00
N MET A 229 5.32 18.32 1.21
CA MET A 229 4.37 17.41 1.85
C MET A 229 3.00 18.10 2.06
N PRO A 230 1.88 17.41 1.78
CA PRO A 230 0.55 17.96 2.05
C PRO A 230 0.43 18.41 3.50
N PRO A 231 -0.19 19.57 3.78
CA PRO A 231 -0.29 20.11 5.13
C PRO A 231 -1.07 19.20 6.10
N GLU A 232 -2.01 18.41 5.59
CA GLU A 232 -2.75 17.39 6.33
C GLU A 232 -1.81 16.33 6.92
N ALA A 233 -0.76 15.95 6.20
CA ALA A 233 0.24 15.00 6.67
C ALA A 233 1.03 15.54 7.87
N LYS A 234 1.36 16.85 7.87
CA LYS A 234 1.98 17.50 9.00
C LYS A 234 1.02 17.60 10.19
N ALA A 235 -0.24 17.96 9.93
CA ALA A 235 -1.28 18.04 10.93
C ALA A 235 -1.50 16.67 11.61
N TYR A 236 -1.52 15.60 10.82
CA TYR A 236 -1.64 14.22 11.33
C TYR A 236 -0.50 13.86 12.29
N ILE A 237 0.75 14.11 11.90
CA ILE A 237 1.91 13.83 12.77
C ILE A 237 1.79 14.62 14.10
N THR A 238 1.32 15.85 14.04
CA THR A 238 1.11 16.67 15.25
C THR A 238 -0.02 16.09 16.10
N TYR A 239 -1.17 15.78 15.51
CA TYR A 239 -2.35 15.26 16.18
C TYR A 239 -2.10 13.92 16.88
N THR A 240 -1.50 12.95 16.19
CA THR A 240 -1.21 11.61 16.73
C THR A 240 -0.19 11.62 17.86
N ASN A 241 0.55 12.70 18.05
CA ASN A 241 1.49 12.88 19.14
C ASN A 241 0.96 13.71 20.33
N THR A 242 -0.30 14.18 20.27
CA THR A 242 -0.92 14.87 21.42
C THR A 242 -1.21 13.89 22.56
N SER A 243 -1.21 14.41 23.79
CA SER A 243 -1.59 13.62 24.98
C SER A 243 -3.04 13.16 24.89
N GLU A 244 -3.95 14.06 24.46
CA GLU A 244 -5.36 13.77 24.28
C GLU A 244 -5.61 12.58 23.35
N PHE A 245 -4.94 12.52 22.20
CA PHE A 245 -5.06 11.39 21.28
C PHE A 245 -4.55 10.08 21.90
N LYS A 246 -3.39 10.13 22.56
CA LYS A 246 -2.81 8.95 23.21
C LYS A 246 -3.66 8.42 24.36
N GLU A 247 -4.21 9.31 25.17
CA GLU A 247 -5.14 8.97 26.26
C GLU A 247 -6.42 8.34 25.73
N SER A 248 -6.98 8.86 24.63
CA SER A 248 -8.17 8.29 23.99
C SER A 248 -7.98 6.87 23.49
N LEU A 249 -6.74 6.49 23.14
CA LEU A 249 -6.34 5.15 22.72
C LEU A 249 -5.80 4.28 23.86
N HIS A 250 -5.74 4.79 25.09
CA HIS A 250 -5.17 4.12 26.25
C HIS A 250 -3.72 3.65 26.02
N VAL A 251 -2.92 4.41 25.26
CA VAL A 251 -1.51 4.12 25.02
C VAL A 251 -0.60 5.02 25.86
N PRO A 252 0.62 4.57 26.22
CA PRO A 252 1.57 5.37 26.99
C PRO A 252 1.87 6.72 26.33
N LEU A 253 1.95 7.80 27.09
CA LEU A 253 2.18 9.16 26.58
C LEU A 253 3.52 9.31 25.85
N ASN A 254 4.52 8.49 26.17
CA ASN A 254 5.81 8.44 25.48
C ASN A 254 5.78 7.63 24.16
N SER A 255 4.65 7.01 23.80
CA SER A 255 4.48 6.32 22.54
C SER A 255 4.66 7.30 21.38
N ARG A 256 5.31 6.84 20.31
CA ARG A 256 5.42 7.57 19.04
C ARG A 256 4.67 6.78 17.99
N ILE A 257 3.51 7.27 17.55
CA ILE A 257 2.58 6.51 16.74
C ILE A 257 3.00 6.49 15.27
N ASP A 258 3.39 7.62 14.72
CA ASP A 258 3.76 7.70 13.30
C ASP A 258 5.18 8.24 13.10
N SER A 259 6.13 7.62 13.74
CA SER A 259 7.53 7.76 13.34
C SER A 259 7.89 6.53 12.52
N LEU A 260 8.39 6.75 11.30
CA LEU A 260 9.08 5.68 10.58
C LEU A 260 10.01 4.97 11.56
N ARG A 261 9.91 3.67 11.65
CA ARG A 261 10.75 2.86 12.54
C ARG A 261 11.95 2.33 11.73
N PRO A 262 13.10 3.03 11.70
CA PRO A 262 14.24 2.62 10.87
C PRO A 262 14.71 1.20 11.16
N MET A 263 14.57 0.75 12.42
CA MET A 263 14.94 -0.61 12.79
C MET A 263 14.06 -1.66 12.10
N VAL A 264 12.77 -1.42 11.93
CA VAL A 264 11.87 -2.33 11.18
C VAL A 264 12.37 -2.49 9.74
N ALA A 265 12.63 -1.37 9.05
CA ALA A 265 13.15 -1.40 7.69
C ALA A 265 14.55 -2.04 7.60
N PHE A 266 15.40 -1.80 8.61
CA PHE A 266 16.73 -2.38 8.67
C PHE A 266 16.68 -3.92 8.83
N MET A 267 15.82 -4.44 9.71
CA MET A 267 15.65 -5.88 9.92
C MET A 267 15.09 -6.58 8.67
N LEU A 268 14.24 -5.89 7.90
CA LEU A 268 13.68 -6.37 6.63
C LEU A 268 14.55 -6.03 5.41
N SER A 269 15.81 -5.56 5.61
CA SER A 269 16.65 -5.12 4.49
C SER A 269 16.93 -6.20 3.44
N LYS A 270 16.99 -7.46 3.84
CA LYS A 270 17.12 -8.59 2.91
C LYS A 270 15.81 -8.83 2.16
N ASP A 271 14.70 -8.77 2.86
CA ASP A 271 13.35 -8.99 2.34
C ASP A 271 13.00 -7.97 1.23
N PHE A 272 13.39 -6.70 1.39
CA PHE A 272 13.24 -5.67 0.36
C PHE A 272 13.78 -6.05 -1.04
N PHE A 273 14.75 -6.94 -1.10
CA PHE A 273 15.37 -7.38 -2.36
C PHE A 273 15.02 -8.82 -2.70
N THR A 274 14.17 -9.46 -1.92
CA THR A 274 13.65 -10.80 -2.22
C THR A 274 12.70 -10.73 -3.41
N ASP A 275 12.80 -11.71 -4.28
CA ASP A 275 11.92 -11.81 -5.45
C ASP A 275 10.67 -12.62 -5.06
N ILE A 276 9.55 -11.94 -4.93
CA ILE A 276 8.23 -12.52 -4.62
C ILE A 276 7.37 -12.76 -5.87
N THR A 277 8.01 -12.83 -7.03
CA THR A 277 7.30 -13.06 -8.31
C THR A 277 6.51 -14.36 -8.31
N ALA A 278 7.01 -15.41 -7.67
CA ALA A 278 6.31 -16.69 -7.59
C ALA A 278 5.03 -16.58 -6.76
N GLU A 279 5.07 -15.92 -5.63
CA GLU A 279 3.92 -15.65 -4.76
C GLU A 279 2.88 -14.80 -5.49
N PHE A 280 3.32 -13.78 -6.22
CA PHE A 280 2.40 -12.94 -6.99
C PHE A 280 1.75 -13.71 -8.14
N ILE A 281 2.49 -14.56 -8.88
CA ILE A 281 1.93 -15.43 -9.92
C ILE A 281 0.91 -16.39 -9.31
N ASN A 282 1.21 -17.02 -8.17
CA ASN A 282 0.28 -17.90 -7.48
C ASN A 282 -1.03 -17.19 -7.10
N ALA A 283 -0.91 -15.94 -6.64
CA ALA A 283 -2.07 -15.13 -6.32
C ALA A 283 -2.88 -14.74 -7.58
N LEU A 284 -2.22 -14.36 -8.68
CA LEU A 284 -2.87 -14.09 -9.98
C LEU A 284 -3.65 -15.27 -10.53
N GLU A 285 -3.21 -16.50 -10.26
CA GLU A 285 -3.90 -17.72 -10.71
C GLU A 285 -5.15 -18.05 -9.88
N ARG A 286 -5.21 -17.63 -8.62
CA ARG A 286 -6.14 -18.19 -7.64
C ARG A 286 -6.98 -17.19 -6.87
N GLN A 287 -6.61 -15.92 -6.88
CA GLN A 287 -7.21 -14.87 -6.06
C GLN A 287 -7.87 -13.81 -6.94
N ASN A 288 -8.89 -13.15 -6.41
CA ASN A 288 -9.37 -11.90 -6.99
C ASN A 288 -8.44 -10.77 -6.54
N ILE A 289 -7.89 -10.02 -7.49
CA ILE A 289 -6.93 -8.97 -7.19
C ILE A 289 -7.34 -7.67 -7.89
N LEU A 290 -7.46 -6.61 -7.11
CA LEU A 290 -7.44 -5.22 -7.58
C LEU A 290 -6.08 -4.61 -7.24
N LEU A 291 -5.31 -4.29 -8.26
CA LEU A 291 -4.10 -3.48 -8.13
C LEU A 291 -4.35 -2.11 -8.73
N TYR A 292 -4.04 -1.06 -7.98
CA TYR A 292 -4.09 0.31 -8.51
C TYR A 292 -2.81 1.07 -8.19
N THR A 293 -2.45 2.01 -9.07
CA THR A 293 -1.25 2.84 -8.94
C THR A 293 -1.57 4.27 -9.34
N GLY A 294 -0.85 5.23 -8.76
CA GLY A 294 -0.94 6.62 -9.18
C GLY A 294 -0.21 6.87 -10.50
N GLN A 295 -0.80 7.71 -11.37
CA GLN A 295 -0.20 8.10 -12.65
C GLN A 295 1.15 8.80 -12.48
N VAL A 296 1.28 9.60 -11.45
CA VAL A 296 2.43 10.48 -11.22
C VAL A 296 3.22 10.09 -9.96
N ASP A 297 3.18 8.80 -9.64
CA ASP A 297 3.98 8.19 -8.58
C ASP A 297 5.47 8.27 -8.93
N THR A 298 6.25 8.95 -8.09
CA THR A 298 7.71 9.10 -8.24
C THR A 298 8.51 8.01 -7.54
N LEU A 299 7.86 7.18 -6.71
CA LEU A 299 8.48 6.05 -6.03
C LEU A 299 8.33 4.76 -6.83
N PHE A 300 7.10 4.44 -7.24
CA PHE A 300 6.76 3.25 -8.04
C PHE A 300 5.96 3.65 -9.28
N PRO A 301 6.62 4.21 -10.31
CA PRO A 301 5.94 4.66 -11.52
C PRO A 301 5.08 3.57 -12.16
N SER A 302 3.86 3.90 -12.56
CA SER A 302 2.91 2.96 -13.16
C SER A 302 3.47 2.23 -14.39
N MET A 303 4.37 2.87 -15.14
CA MET A 303 5.08 2.25 -16.27
C MET A 303 5.95 1.05 -15.85
N ASN A 304 6.50 1.05 -14.64
CA ASN A 304 7.32 -0.05 -14.13
C ASN A 304 6.46 -1.28 -13.83
N PHE A 305 5.23 -1.11 -13.34
CA PHE A 305 4.27 -2.21 -13.18
C PHE A 305 3.93 -2.85 -14.52
N ARG A 306 3.62 -2.06 -15.54
CA ARG A 306 3.36 -2.62 -16.89
C ARG A 306 4.54 -3.38 -17.44
N LYS A 307 5.75 -2.85 -17.30
CA LYS A 307 6.97 -3.54 -17.68
C LYS A 307 7.14 -4.85 -16.89
N TYR A 308 6.86 -4.84 -15.60
CA TYR A 308 6.91 -6.05 -14.78
C TYR A 308 5.89 -7.10 -15.24
N PHE A 309 4.62 -6.73 -15.46
CA PHE A 309 3.60 -7.67 -15.94
C PHE A 309 3.97 -8.32 -17.27
N SER A 310 4.63 -7.59 -18.17
CA SER A 310 5.09 -8.15 -19.44
C SER A 310 6.13 -9.26 -19.29
N THR A 311 6.84 -9.30 -18.16
CA THR A 311 7.85 -10.33 -17.84
C THR A 311 7.27 -11.56 -17.16
N LEU A 312 6.11 -11.45 -16.53
CA LEU A 312 5.47 -12.54 -15.80
C LEU A 312 5.07 -13.70 -16.73
N ARG A 313 5.18 -14.92 -16.22
CA ARG A 313 4.73 -16.15 -16.90
C ARG A 313 3.58 -16.75 -16.09
N TRP A 314 2.35 -16.41 -16.47
CA TRP A 314 1.13 -16.88 -15.84
C TRP A 314 0.09 -17.24 -16.90
N THR A 315 -0.90 -18.07 -16.56
CA THR A 315 -1.78 -18.70 -17.54
C THR A 315 -2.67 -17.72 -18.28
N LYS A 316 -3.08 -16.63 -17.64
CA LYS A 316 -3.99 -15.62 -18.21
C LYS A 316 -3.26 -14.38 -18.77
N LYS A 317 -1.94 -14.42 -18.95
CA LYS A 317 -1.13 -13.31 -19.43
C LYS A 317 -1.66 -12.73 -20.74
N GLU A 318 -1.86 -13.58 -21.73
CA GLU A 318 -2.29 -13.14 -23.07
C GLU A 318 -3.71 -12.55 -23.02
N SER A 319 -4.60 -13.13 -22.20
CA SER A 319 -5.92 -12.56 -21.95
C SER A 319 -5.85 -11.18 -21.32
N PHE A 320 -4.94 -10.97 -20.38
CA PHE A 320 -4.74 -9.66 -19.75
C PHE A 320 -4.17 -8.62 -20.72
N ILE A 321 -3.15 -9.00 -21.49
CA ILE A 321 -2.56 -8.11 -22.50
C ILE A 321 -3.60 -7.73 -23.56
N GLY A 322 -4.47 -8.67 -23.94
CA GLY A 322 -5.55 -8.48 -24.93
C GLY A 322 -6.83 -7.82 -24.40
N ALA A 323 -6.97 -7.65 -23.08
CA ALA A 323 -8.21 -7.13 -22.46
C ALA A 323 -8.57 -5.70 -22.87
N GLY A 324 -7.59 -4.96 -23.40
CA GLY A 324 -7.79 -3.56 -23.73
C GLY A 324 -7.77 -2.66 -22.50
N ARG A 325 -7.57 -1.38 -22.74
CA ARG A 325 -7.47 -0.36 -21.71
C ARG A 325 -8.69 0.55 -21.77
N ASN A 326 -9.52 0.51 -20.74
CA ASN A 326 -10.74 1.29 -20.65
C ASN A 326 -10.56 2.51 -19.74
N THR A 327 -11.21 3.61 -20.09
CA THR A 327 -11.35 4.76 -19.19
C THR A 327 -12.47 4.52 -18.21
N TRP A 328 -12.37 5.12 -17.02
CA TRP A 328 -13.44 5.13 -16.04
C TRP A 328 -13.55 6.53 -15.39
N SER A 329 -14.73 6.81 -14.85
CA SER A 329 -15.07 8.08 -14.19
C SER A 329 -15.80 7.79 -12.89
N THR A 330 -15.75 8.70 -11.92
CA THR A 330 -16.53 8.57 -10.69
C THR A 330 -17.96 9.05 -10.89
N CYS A 331 -18.91 8.55 -10.10
CA CYS A 331 -20.29 9.03 -10.15
C CYS A 331 -20.42 10.49 -9.71
N ARG A 332 -19.48 10.98 -8.93
CA ARG A 332 -19.44 12.38 -8.50
C ARG A 332 -19.11 13.35 -9.64
N ASP A 333 -18.26 12.94 -10.57
CA ASP A 333 -17.96 13.72 -11.79
C ASP A 333 -17.79 12.76 -13.00
N PRO A 334 -18.89 12.41 -13.67
CA PRO A 334 -18.87 11.46 -14.78
C PRO A 334 -18.17 12.00 -16.04
N ARG A 335 -17.91 13.30 -16.13
CA ARG A 335 -17.20 13.92 -17.27
C ARG A 335 -15.69 13.89 -17.07
N ARG A 336 -15.22 13.75 -15.84
CA ARG A 336 -13.78 13.73 -15.54
C ARG A 336 -13.28 12.30 -15.54
N VAL A 337 -12.35 11.98 -16.42
CA VAL A 337 -11.67 10.67 -16.43
C VAL A 337 -10.89 10.52 -15.13
N ALA A 338 -11.28 9.53 -14.32
CA ALA A 338 -10.63 9.18 -13.06
C ALA A 338 -9.35 8.36 -13.30
N GLY A 339 -9.39 7.51 -14.32
CA GLY A 339 -8.24 6.67 -14.63
C GLY A 339 -8.45 5.74 -15.81
N TYR A 340 -7.54 4.80 -15.90
CA TYR A 340 -7.56 3.71 -16.89
C TYR A 340 -7.52 2.38 -16.16
N ILE A 341 -8.30 1.41 -16.64
CA ILE A 341 -8.36 0.07 -16.06
C ILE A 341 -8.25 -1.00 -17.15
N GLU A 342 -7.53 -2.05 -16.85
CA GLU A 342 -7.40 -3.28 -17.63
C GLU A 342 -7.86 -4.42 -16.72
N SER A 343 -8.82 -5.23 -17.16
CA SER A 343 -9.43 -6.25 -16.31
C SER A 343 -9.62 -7.56 -17.08
N ILE A 344 -9.39 -8.63 -16.37
CA ILE A 344 -9.83 -9.98 -16.69
C ILE A 344 -10.62 -10.55 -15.51
N THR A 345 -11.11 -11.76 -15.60
CA THR A 345 -12.02 -12.38 -14.63
C THR A 345 -11.63 -12.17 -13.14
N ASN A 346 -10.34 -12.27 -12.81
CA ASN A 346 -9.87 -12.25 -11.41
C ASN A 346 -8.72 -11.25 -11.16
N PHE A 347 -8.31 -10.50 -12.16
CA PHE A 347 -7.26 -9.49 -12.00
C PHE A 347 -7.64 -8.18 -12.69
N SER A 348 -7.58 -7.10 -11.96
CA SER A 348 -7.77 -5.74 -12.46
C SER A 348 -6.59 -4.87 -12.10
N TYR A 349 -6.06 -4.17 -13.09
CA TYR A 349 -5.02 -3.17 -12.91
C TYR A 349 -5.53 -1.79 -13.29
N ALA A 350 -5.51 -0.86 -12.36
CA ALA A 350 -5.96 0.51 -12.57
C ALA A 350 -4.82 1.53 -12.40
N VAL A 351 -4.76 2.51 -13.30
CA VAL A 351 -3.92 3.70 -13.14
C VAL A 351 -4.83 4.87 -12.82
N VAL A 352 -4.70 5.41 -11.62
CA VAL A 352 -5.47 6.56 -11.14
C VAL A 352 -4.78 7.84 -11.60
N LEU A 353 -5.48 8.66 -12.39
CA LEU A 353 -4.93 9.92 -12.89
C LEU A 353 -4.77 10.94 -11.74
N ARG A 354 -3.79 11.83 -11.87
CA ARG A 354 -3.52 12.92 -10.92
C ARG A 354 -3.20 12.43 -9.50
N ALA A 355 -2.74 11.20 -9.36
CA ALA A 355 -2.36 10.63 -8.07
C ALA A 355 -0.90 10.17 -8.09
N GLY A 356 -0.20 10.38 -6.98
CA GLY A 356 1.14 9.85 -6.72
C GLY A 356 1.08 8.54 -5.94
N HIS A 357 2.09 8.30 -5.10
CA HIS A 357 2.28 7.07 -4.34
C HIS A 357 1.16 6.81 -3.32
N HIS A 358 0.76 7.84 -2.57
CA HIS A 358 -0.41 7.80 -1.71
C HIS A 358 -1.66 8.11 -2.53
N THR A 359 -2.04 7.13 -3.36
CA THR A 359 -3.07 7.30 -4.38
C THR A 359 -4.41 7.71 -3.79
N THR A 360 -4.76 7.14 -2.62
CA THR A 360 -6.02 7.44 -1.93
C THR A 360 -6.03 8.83 -1.30
N LEU A 361 -4.88 9.33 -0.86
CA LEU A 361 -4.76 10.71 -0.36
C LEU A 361 -4.99 11.73 -1.47
N ASP A 362 -4.43 11.49 -2.66
CA ASP A 362 -4.48 12.42 -3.79
C ASP A 362 -5.84 12.39 -4.51
N GLU A 363 -6.42 11.21 -4.72
CA GLU A 363 -7.68 11.00 -5.46
C GLU A 363 -8.64 10.07 -4.69
N PRO A 364 -9.13 10.47 -3.50
CA PRO A 364 -9.92 9.62 -2.61
C PRO A 364 -11.21 9.09 -3.26
N SER A 365 -11.97 9.92 -3.98
CA SER A 365 -13.20 9.51 -4.67
C SER A 365 -12.93 8.46 -5.75
N SER A 366 -11.82 8.59 -6.46
CA SER A 366 -11.42 7.65 -7.50
C SER A 366 -11.12 6.27 -6.92
N VAL A 367 -10.35 6.22 -5.83
CA VAL A 367 -9.98 4.96 -5.17
C VAL A 367 -11.18 4.36 -4.43
N TYR A 368 -12.02 5.18 -3.77
CA TYR A 368 -13.27 4.72 -3.18
C TYR A 368 -14.17 4.01 -4.21
N HIS A 369 -14.32 4.58 -5.40
CA HIS A 369 -15.12 4.00 -6.47
C HIS A 369 -14.56 2.65 -6.94
N LEU A 370 -13.23 2.55 -7.14
CA LEU A 370 -12.56 1.28 -7.49
C LEU A 370 -12.78 0.21 -6.41
N THR A 371 -12.46 0.53 -5.16
CA THR A 371 -12.47 -0.44 -4.05
C THR A 371 -13.89 -0.87 -3.71
N SER A 372 -14.86 0.05 -3.72
CA SER A 372 -16.28 -0.30 -3.51
C SER A 372 -16.83 -1.19 -4.62
N SER A 373 -16.48 -0.92 -5.88
CA SER A 373 -16.88 -1.76 -7.01
C SER A 373 -16.29 -3.16 -6.91
N PHE A 374 -15.02 -3.28 -6.52
CA PHE A 374 -14.35 -4.55 -6.34
C PHE A 374 -14.98 -5.39 -5.23
N ILE A 375 -15.22 -4.83 -4.05
CA ILE A 375 -15.79 -5.53 -2.89
C ILE A 375 -17.25 -5.94 -3.13
N LYS A 376 -18.02 -5.13 -3.86
CA LYS A 376 -19.41 -5.45 -4.23
C LYS A 376 -19.54 -6.54 -5.30
N GLY A 377 -18.44 -7.16 -5.71
CA GLY A 377 -18.43 -8.25 -6.68
C GLY A 377 -18.66 -7.80 -8.11
N GLY A 378 -18.28 -6.54 -8.39
CA GLY A 378 -18.58 -5.92 -9.67
C GLY A 378 -17.69 -6.39 -10.81
N ASN A 379 -18.33 -6.73 -11.92
CA ASN A 379 -17.70 -6.61 -13.21
C ASN A 379 -17.43 -5.12 -13.45
N PHE A 380 -16.14 -4.72 -13.46
CA PHE A 380 -15.73 -3.33 -13.66
C PHE A 380 -16.30 -2.71 -14.93
N GLU A 381 -16.59 -3.50 -15.98
CA GLU A 381 -17.22 -3.01 -17.20
C GLU A 381 -18.62 -2.44 -16.97
N ASN A 382 -19.38 -3.00 -16.02
CA ASN A 382 -20.75 -2.57 -15.71
C ASN A 382 -20.84 -1.62 -14.52
N ASN A 383 -19.99 -1.77 -13.52
CA ASN A 383 -20.09 -1.03 -12.26
C ASN A 383 -19.26 0.26 -12.22
N LEU A 384 -18.33 0.45 -13.15
CA LEU A 384 -17.64 1.74 -13.34
C LEU A 384 -18.40 2.70 -14.25
N LYS A 385 -19.48 2.27 -14.89
CA LYS A 385 -20.44 3.16 -15.55
C LYS A 385 -21.39 3.68 -14.49
N CYS A 386 -21.31 4.96 -14.17
CA CYS A 386 -22.32 5.61 -13.36
C CYS A 386 -23.66 5.47 -14.07
N ILE A 387 -24.54 4.63 -13.54
CA ILE A 387 -25.93 4.61 -13.94
C ILE A 387 -26.46 5.97 -13.46
N GLN A 388 -26.74 6.87 -14.42
CA GLN A 388 -27.50 8.06 -14.09
C GLN A 388 -28.87 7.60 -13.54
N PRO A 389 -29.34 8.23 -12.46
CA PRO A 389 -30.66 7.92 -11.92
C PRO A 389 -31.75 8.21 -12.94
#